data_5e0a3697684df49d1a152e39b54038f2
#
_entry.id   5e0a3697684df49d1a152e39b54038f2
#
_cell.length_a   1.000
_cell.length_b   1.000
_cell.length_c   1.000
_cell.angle_alpha   90.00
_cell.angle_beta   90.00
_cell.angle_gamma   90.00
#
_symmetry.space_group_name_H-M   'P 1'
#
loop_
_entity.id
_entity.type
_entity.pdbx_description
1 polymer ?
#
loop_
_entity_poly.entity_id
_entity_poly.type
_entity_poly.pdbx_seq_one_letter_code
_entity_poly.pdbx_strand_id
1 'polypeptide(L)'
;MRQGQSVMLVEDEPMIALMVADMVEEQGFAVAGIFRANGEALAFLRDHRPYIAIVDFALTDGDAAPVARKLKEVGTPFCVISGFNRSVAGPLFEDIVWLDKPFSQDQLCCALRDCLGNDARPPAYV
;
A
#
# COMPACT_ATOMS: atom_id res chain seq x y z
N MET A 1 10.65 17.44 7.42
CA MET A 1 11.09 16.26 6.67
C MET A 1 10.43 15.01 7.20
N ARG A 2 9.95 14.17 6.33
CA ARG A 2 9.20 12.97 6.75
C ARG A 2 10.04 11.71 6.63
N GLN A 3 11.31 11.79 7.00
CA GLN A 3 12.19 10.62 6.98
C GLN A 3 11.61 9.53 7.86
N GLY A 4 11.66 8.32 7.40
CA GLY A 4 11.09 7.19 8.11
C GLY A 4 9.60 6.97 7.83
N GLN A 5 8.95 7.93 7.20
CA GLN A 5 7.54 7.81 6.81
C GLN A 5 7.46 7.53 5.32
N SER A 6 7.96 6.37 4.95
CA SER A 6 8.04 5.95 3.56
C SER A 6 6.91 5.01 3.20
N VAL A 7 6.48 5.10 1.94
CA VAL A 7 5.44 4.25 1.39
C VAL A 7 6.06 3.29 0.39
N MET A 8 5.74 2.02 0.56
CA MET A 8 6.08 0.97 -0.41
C MET A 8 4.87 0.80 -1.32
N LEU A 9 5.09 0.85 -2.63
CA LEU A 9 4.02 0.64 -3.59
C LEU A 9 4.23 -0.69 -4.31
N VAL A 10 3.18 -1.51 -4.35
CA VAL A 10 3.21 -2.76 -5.10
C VAL A 10 2.08 -2.68 -6.13
N GLU A 11 2.45 -2.43 -7.37
CA GLU A 11 1.50 -2.17 -8.45
C GLU A 11 2.17 -2.49 -9.78
N ASP A 12 1.56 -3.36 -10.58
CA ASP A 12 2.16 -3.78 -11.84
C ASP A 12 1.82 -2.88 -13.04
N GLU A 13 0.87 -1.98 -12.91
CA GLU A 13 0.56 -1.02 -13.97
C GLU A 13 1.33 0.27 -13.75
N PRO A 14 2.29 0.58 -14.66
CA PRO A 14 3.15 1.75 -14.45
C PRO A 14 2.40 3.07 -14.29
N MET A 15 1.34 3.27 -15.05
CA MET A 15 0.57 4.52 -14.98
C MET A 15 -0.10 4.69 -13.63
N ILE A 16 -0.65 3.62 -13.09
CA ILE A 16 -1.30 3.66 -11.78
C ILE A 16 -0.25 3.87 -10.70
N ALA A 17 0.89 3.17 -10.81
CA ALA A 17 1.97 3.31 -9.85
C ALA A 17 2.46 4.75 -9.77
N LEU A 18 2.65 5.40 -10.91
CA LEU A 18 3.09 6.80 -10.94
C LEU A 18 2.04 7.73 -10.35
N MET A 19 0.78 7.49 -10.66
CA MET A 19 -0.32 8.28 -10.12
C MET A 19 -0.36 8.18 -8.60
N VAL A 20 -0.26 6.97 -8.07
CA VAL A 20 -0.28 6.75 -6.61
C VAL A 20 0.95 7.36 -5.97
N ALA A 21 2.12 7.21 -6.59
CA ALA A 21 3.35 7.83 -6.09
C ALA A 21 3.18 9.34 -5.93
N ASP A 22 2.63 10.00 -6.96
CA ASP A 22 2.38 11.44 -6.89
C ASP A 22 1.40 11.79 -5.77
N MET A 23 0.35 11.00 -5.61
CA MET A 23 -0.65 11.24 -4.57
C MET A 23 -0.04 11.14 -3.16
N VAL A 24 0.79 10.13 -2.91
CA VAL A 24 1.37 9.97 -1.58
C VAL A 24 2.44 11.02 -1.32
N GLU A 25 3.17 11.42 -2.33
CA GLU A 25 4.16 12.49 -2.17
C GLU A 25 3.49 13.83 -1.84
N GLU A 26 2.32 14.08 -2.40
CA GLU A 26 1.55 15.27 -2.05
C GLU A 26 1.11 15.25 -0.59
N GLN A 27 0.95 14.06 -0.02
CA GLN A 27 0.60 13.91 1.40
C GLN A 27 1.81 14.03 2.31
N GLY A 28 3.00 14.17 1.76
CA GLY A 28 4.22 14.32 2.54
C GLY A 28 4.99 13.02 2.78
N PHE A 29 4.53 11.90 2.22
CA PHE A 29 5.27 10.64 2.30
C PHE A 29 6.39 10.61 1.28
N ALA A 30 7.44 9.87 1.58
CA ALA A 30 8.47 9.53 0.62
C ALA A 30 8.14 8.16 0.03
N VAL A 31 8.39 7.96 -1.26
CA VAL A 31 8.18 6.65 -1.88
C VAL A 31 9.46 5.84 -1.69
N ALA A 32 9.35 4.72 -0.96
CA ALA A 32 10.49 3.85 -0.71
C ALA A 32 10.86 3.00 -1.92
N GLY A 33 9.87 2.69 -2.75
CA GLY A 33 10.07 1.91 -3.95
C GLY A 33 8.75 1.50 -4.57
N ILE A 34 8.81 1.13 -5.84
CA ILE A 34 7.66 0.66 -6.59
C ILE A 34 8.00 -0.73 -7.11
N PHE A 35 7.17 -1.71 -6.78
CA PHE A 35 7.40 -3.11 -7.11
C PHE A 35 6.22 -3.65 -7.90
N ARG A 36 6.50 -4.50 -8.87
CA ARG A 36 5.49 -4.97 -9.80
C ARG A 36 4.94 -6.35 -9.48
N ALA A 37 5.58 -7.04 -8.55
CA ALA A 37 5.25 -8.43 -8.28
C ALA A 37 5.55 -8.77 -6.82
N ASN A 38 4.94 -9.85 -6.34
CA ASN A 38 5.21 -10.35 -4.99
C ASN A 38 6.70 -10.59 -4.77
N GLY A 39 7.36 -11.23 -5.73
CA GLY A 39 8.77 -11.57 -5.59
C GLY A 39 9.66 -10.36 -5.33
N GLU A 40 9.44 -9.28 -6.09
CA GLU A 40 10.22 -8.04 -5.91
C GLU A 40 9.94 -7.41 -4.54
N ALA A 41 8.65 -7.38 -4.18
CA ALA A 41 8.23 -6.78 -2.92
C ALA A 41 8.80 -7.56 -1.73
N LEU A 42 8.76 -8.88 -1.78
CA LEU A 42 9.29 -9.72 -0.73
C LEU A 42 10.81 -9.55 -0.58
N ALA A 43 11.51 -9.41 -1.72
CA ALA A 43 12.96 -9.17 -1.69
C ALA A 43 13.28 -7.86 -0.95
N PHE A 44 12.52 -6.80 -1.24
CA PHE A 44 12.68 -5.52 -0.56
C PHE A 44 12.44 -5.65 0.94
N LEU A 45 11.40 -6.39 1.32
CA LEU A 45 11.01 -6.52 2.74
C LEU A 45 11.98 -7.37 3.55
N ARG A 46 12.93 -8.05 2.94
CA ARG A 46 13.98 -8.76 3.69
C ARG A 46 14.84 -7.79 4.50
N ASP A 47 15.11 -6.61 3.92
CA ASP A 47 16.05 -5.67 4.50
C ASP A 47 15.46 -4.31 4.87
N HIS A 48 14.21 -4.05 4.51
CA HIS A 48 13.60 -2.74 4.67
C HIS A 48 12.24 -2.86 5.35
N ARG A 49 11.90 -1.82 6.14
CA ARG A 49 10.61 -1.75 6.80
C ARG A 49 9.99 -0.40 6.47
N PRO A 50 9.15 -0.33 5.43
CA PRO A 50 8.46 0.90 5.11
C PRO A 50 7.47 1.26 6.22
N TYR A 51 7.11 2.53 6.28
CA TYR A 51 6.14 3.02 7.26
C TYR A 51 4.75 2.48 6.98
N ILE A 52 4.38 2.40 5.69
CA ILE A 52 3.09 1.89 5.25
C ILE A 52 3.26 1.33 3.82
N ALA A 53 2.38 0.44 3.43
CA ALA A 53 2.40 -0.10 2.06
C ALA A 53 1.04 0.07 1.39
N ILE A 54 1.07 0.27 0.09
CA ILE A 54 -0.12 0.26 -0.76
C ILE A 54 0.10 -0.87 -1.77
N VAL A 55 -0.83 -1.81 -1.81
CA VAL A 55 -0.64 -3.06 -2.54
C VAL A 55 -1.81 -3.31 -3.47
N ASP A 56 -1.55 -3.46 -4.78
CA ASP A 56 -2.57 -3.91 -5.71
C ASP A 56 -2.84 -5.38 -5.44
N PHE A 57 -4.11 -5.76 -5.42
CA PHE A 57 -4.49 -7.14 -5.17
C PHE A 57 -4.00 -8.08 -6.26
N ALA A 58 -4.07 -7.67 -7.53
CA ALA A 58 -3.66 -8.51 -8.66
C ALA A 58 -2.31 -8.04 -9.21
N LEU A 59 -1.32 -8.90 -9.13
CA LEU A 59 0.04 -8.60 -9.55
C LEU A 59 0.45 -9.53 -10.70
N THR A 60 1.63 -9.27 -11.28
CA THR A 60 2.11 -10.06 -12.42
C THR A 60 2.33 -11.53 -12.07
N ASP A 61 2.66 -11.83 -10.82
CA ASP A 61 2.94 -13.20 -10.38
C ASP A 61 1.85 -13.80 -9.49
N GLY A 62 0.65 -13.24 -9.56
CA GLY A 62 -0.48 -13.77 -8.81
C GLY A 62 -1.11 -12.72 -7.91
N ASP A 63 -2.05 -13.14 -7.04
CA ASP A 63 -2.64 -12.20 -6.10
C ASP A 63 -1.63 -11.82 -5.02
N ALA A 64 -1.96 -10.78 -4.27
CA ALA A 64 -1.04 -10.19 -3.32
C ALA A 64 -0.94 -10.92 -1.98
N ALA A 65 -1.44 -12.15 -1.87
CA ALA A 65 -1.41 -12.89 -0.62
C ALA A 65 0.00 -13.02 -0.02
N PRO A 66 1.04 -13.36 -0.81
CA PRO A 66 2.39 -13.46 -0.24
C PRO A 66 2.88 -12.18 0.40
N VAL A 67 2.68 -11.04 -0.28
CA VAL A 67 3.08 -9.74 0.26
C VAL A 67 2.26 -9.40 1.50
N ALA A 68 0.94 -9.64 1.46
CA ALA A 68 0.06 -9.35 2.58
C ALA A 68 0.47 -10.15 3.82
N ARG A 69 0.80 -11.43 3.66
CA ARG A 69 1.27 -12.24 4.78
C ARG A 69 2.54 -11.67 5.39
N LYS A 70 3.48 -11.27 4.54
CA LYS A 70 4.74 -10.72 5.02
C LYS A 70 4.54 -9.41 5.75
N LEU A 71 3.70 -8.52 5.20
CA LEU A 71 3.41 -7.25 5.85
C LEU A 71 2.77 -7.44 7.21
N LYS A 72 1.85 -8.39 7.33
CA LYS A 72 1.25 -8.71 8.63
C LYS A 72 2.29 -9.27 9.59
N GLU A 73 3.15 -10.15 9.10
CA GLU A 73 4.19 -10.77 9.92
C GLU A 73 5.13 -9.73 10.53
N VAL A 74 5.53 -8.73 9.75
CA VAL A 74 6.47 -7.72 10.22
C VAL A 74 5.79 -6.51 10.85
N GLY A 75 4.44 -6.48 10.87
CA GLY A 75 3.69 -5.42 11.51
C GLY A 75 3.61 -4.12 10.73
N THR A 76 3.81 -4.16 9.42
CA THR A 76 3.69 -2.97 8.59
C THR A 76 2.24 -2.79 8.16
N PRO A 77 1.62 -1.65 8.48
CA PRO A 77 0.25 -1.40 8.04
C PRO A 77 0.20 -1.26 6.53
N PHE A 78 -0.90 -1.71 5.93
CA PHE A 78 -1.05 -1.61 4.49
C PHE A 78 -2.51 -1.53 4.09
N CYS A 79 -2.78 -0.96 2.92
CA CYS A 79 -4.08 -1.03 2.29
C CYS A 79 -3.95 -1.70 0.94
N VAL A 80 -5.05 -2.27 0.47
CA VAL A 80 -5.12 -2.92 -0.84
C VAL A 80 -5.91 -2.03 -1.78
N ILE A 81 -5.39 -1.85 -2.99
CA ILE A 81 -6.13 -1.20 -4.06
C ILE A 81 -6.50 -2.28 -5.08
N SER A 82 -7.71 -2.20 -5.64
CA SER A 82 -8.16 -3.27 -6.52
C SER A 82 -9.31 -2.84 -7.42
N GLY A 83 -9.33 -3.38 -8.63
CA GLY A 83 -10.50 -3.33 -9.48
C GLY A 83 -11.47 -4.47 -9.23
N PHE A 84 -11.13 -5.38 -8.31
CA PHE A 84 -11.97 -6.52 -7.96
C PHE A 84 -12.70 -6.27 -6.66
N ASN A 85 -13.83 -6.94 -6.49
CA ASN A 85 -14.57 -6.87 -5.24
C ASN A 85 -13.78 -7.56 -4.13
N ARG A 86 -13.82 -6.99 -2.93
CA ARG A 86 -13.13 -7.54 -1.75
C ARG A 86 -13.50 -9.01 -1.51
N SER A 87 -14.73 -9.40 -1.82
CA SER A 87 -15.20 -10.76 -1.54
C SER A 87 -14.38 -11.85 -2.21
N VAL A 88 -13.65 -11.53 -3.29
CA VAL A 88 -12.82 -12.52 -3.99
C VAL A 88 -11.49 -12.76 -3.27
N ALA A 89 -11.15 -11.94 -2.28
CA ALA A 89 -9.81 -11.94 -1.68
C ALA A 89 -9.64 -12.96 -0.56
N GLY A 90 -10.71 -13.35 0.11
CA GLY A 90 -10.64 -14.36 1.17
C GLY A 90 -10.25 -13.82 2.53
N PRO A 91 -10.12 -14.71 3.52
CA PRO A 91 -9.97 -14.34 4.94
C PRO A 91 -8.74 -13.51 5.26
N LEU A 92 -7.65 -13.70 4.55
CA LEU A 92 -6.41 -12.98 4.80
C LEU A 92 -6.61 -11.45 4.71
N PHE A 93 -7.59 -11.02 3.92
CA PHE A 93 -7.83 -9.60 3.65
C PHE A 93 -9.06 -9.05 4.37
N GLU A 94 -9.70 -9.82 5.23
CA GLU A 94 -10.96 -9.39 5.86
C GLU A 94 -10.83 -8.12 6.67
N ASP A 95 -9.73 -7.97 7.37
CA ASP A 95 -9.49 -6.83 8.25
C ASP A 95 -8.63 -5.74 7.61
N ILE A 96 -8.37 -5.85 6.32
CA ILE A 96 -7.49 -4.93 5.61
C ILE A 96 -8.31 -3.83 4.95
N VAL A 97 -7.81 -2.61 4.99
CA VAL A 97 -8.43 -1.48 4.29
C VAL A 97 -8.36 -1.75 2.79
N TRP A 98 -9.51 -1.69 2.14
CA TRP A 98 -9.66 -2.02 0.72
C TRP A 98 -10.17 -0.81 -0.02
N LEU A 99 -9.46 -0.38 -1.05
CA LEU A 99 -9.82 0.80 -1.84
C LEU A 99 -10.08 0.38 -3.29
N ASP A 100 -11.30 0.63 -3.76
CA ASP A 100 -11.69 0.26 -5.12
C ASP A 100 -11.12 1.23 -6.14
N LYS A 101 -10.62 0.69 -7.25
CA LYS A 101 -10.20 1.50 -8.42
C LYS A 101 -11.43 1.83 -9.26
N PRO A 102 -11.53 3.03 -9.82
CA PRO A 102 -10.65 4.17 -9.63
C PRO A 102 -10.96 4.90 -8.32
N PHE A 103 -9.98 5.60 -7.79
CA PHE A 103 -10.15 6.35 -6.54
C PHE A 103 -9.58 7.74 -6.67
N SER A 104 -10.08 8.65 -5.83
CA SER A 104 -9.61 10.03 -5.76
C SER A 104 -8.46 10.14 -4.76
N GLN A 105 -7.79 11.28 -4.77
CA GLN A 105 -6.77 11.59 -3.79
C GLN A 105 -7.34 11.56 -2.37
N ASP A 106 -8.55 12.11 -2.19
CA ASP A 106 -9.18 12.12 -0.88
C ASP A 106 -9.48 10.71 -0.38
N GLN A 107 -9.93 9.83 -1.27
CA GLN A 107 -10.20 8.44 -0.91
C GLN A 107 -8.91 7.72 -0.51
N LEU A 108 -7.83 7.96 -1.24
CA LEU A 108 -6.55 7.36 -0.89
C LEU A 108 -6.06 7.88 0.46
N CYS A 109 -6.19 9.18 0.69
CA CYS A 109 -5.79 9.80 1.94
C CYS A 109 -6.55 9.18 3.13
N CYS A 110 -7.86 9.00 2.97
CA CYS A 110 -8.68 8.36 4.01
C CYS A 110 -8.25 6.91 4.24
N ALA A 111 -7.95 6.18 3.17
CA ALA A 111 -7.50 4.79 3.29
C ALA A 111 -6.19 4.70 4.07
N LEU A 112 -5.24 5.58 3.77
CA LEU A 112 -3.96 5.60 4.49
C LEU A 112 -4.16 5.93 5.96
N ARG A 113 -5.04 6.88 6.26
CA ARG A 113 -5.35 7.24 7.64
C ARG A 113 -5.96 6.06 8.38
N ASP A 114 -6.87 5.35 7.73
CA ASP A 114 -7.50 4.17 8.33
C ASP A 114 -6.47 3.08 8.62
N CYS A 115 -5.51 2.88 7.73
CA CYS A 115 -4.44 1.90 7.93
C CYS A 115 -3.58 2.23 9.14
N LEU A 116 -3.32 3.51 9.37
CA LEU A 116 -2.46 3.96 10.45
C LEU A 116 -3.18 4.02 11.79
N GLY A 117 -4.50 3.87 11.77
CA GLY A 117 -5.30 3.89 12.98
C GLY A 117 -5.69 5.30 13.40
N ASN A 118 -6.50 5.38 14.45
CA ASN A 118 -7.12 6.63 14.86
C ASN A 118 -6.13 7.66 15.41
N ASP A 119 -5.03 7.20 15.98
CA ASP A 119 -4.03 8.07 16.59
C ASP A 119 -2.98 8.56 15.61
N ALA A 120 -2.92 7.95 14.44
CA ALA A 120 -1.91 8.30 13.45
C ALA A 120 -2.43 9.39 12.52
N ARG A 121 -1.50 10.17 11.99
CA ARG A 121 -1.82 11.22 11.04
C ARG A 121 -0.95 11.09 9.81
N PRO A 122 -1.49 11.41 8.63
CA PRO A 122 -0.65 11.50 7.45
C PRO A 122 0.47 12.52 7.67
N PRO A 123 1.66 12.28 7.12
CA PRO A 123 2.79 13.18 7.33
C PRO A 123 2.56 14.62 6.92
N ALA A 124 1.67 14.88 5.98
CA ALA A 124 1.39 16.22 5.51
C ALA A 124 0.66 17.07 6.54
N TYR A 125 0.16 16.48 7.59
CA TYR A 125 -0.55 17.19 8.64
C TYR A 125 0.44 17.64 9.69
N VAL A 126 0.70 18.86 9.70
CA VAL A 126 1.64 19.44 10.68
C VAL A 126 1.00 20.57 11.42
#